data_3d23a5d418fe6b98b055fa0ce1714cbf
#
_entry.id   3d23a5d418fe6b98b055fa0ce1714cbf
#
_cell.length_a   1.000
_cell.length_b   1.000
_cell.length_c   1.000
_cell.angle_alpha   90.00
_cell.angle_beta   90.00
_cell.angle_gamma   90.00
#
_symmetry.space_group_name_H-M   'P 1'
#
loop_
_entity.id
_entity.type
_entity.pdbx_description
1 polymer ?
#
loop_
_entity_poly.entity_id
_entity_poly.type
_entity_poly.pdbx_seq_one_letter_code
_entity_poly.pdbx_strand_id
1 'polypeptide(L)'
;MKLAIYGYGNIGRGMECAIAQNNDAELVGVFTRRDPASVKTLTGALVFAASELDAQAKDIDVLVICGGSATDLPEMTPALAKKVNVVDSFDTHARIPEHFANVDAAARESGHVALISGGWDPGMFSLARLYGSVILPEGRDYTFWGRGVSQGHSDAVRRIEGVADARQYTVPVPEALDAVRSGSMPELTTRQKHRREVYVVAKEGADKAAIEKAIVTMPNYFDEYDTTVTFISAEEMAR
;
A
#
# COMPACT_ATOMS: atom_id res chain seq x y z
N MET A 1 -10.11 -7.40 22.39
CA MET A 1 -8.69 -7.26 22.01
C MET A 1 -8.35 -5.78 21.96
N LYS A 2 -7.29 -5.37 22.67
CA LYS A 2 -6.84 -3.97 22.73
C LYS A 2 -5.86 -3.69 21.59
N LEU A 3 -6.27 -2.88 20.64
CA LEU A 3 -5.48 -2.51 19.47
C LEU A 3 -4.99 -1.07 19.59
N ALA A 4 -3.80 -0.80 19.06
CA ALA A 4 -3.31 0.56 18.87
C ALA A 4 -2.85 0.75 17.42
N ILE A 5 -2.86 1.97 16.94
CA ILE A 5 -2.44 2.34 15.58
C ILE A 5 -1.15 3.15 15.67
N TYR A 6 -0.13 2.77 14.90
CA TYR A 6 1.11 3.54 14.78
C TYR A 6 1.22 4.16 13.40
N GLY A 7 1.05 5.48 13.32
CA GLY A 7 0.95 6.24 12.08
C GLY A 7 -0.49 6.49 11.65
N TYR A 8 -0.81 7.75 11.37
CA TYR A 8 -2.17 8.17 11.07
C TYR A 8 -2.27 8.87 9.72
N GLY A 9 -2.07 8.08 8.66
CA GLY A 9 -2.35 8.39 7.27
C GLY A 9 -3.67 7.76 6.81
N ASN A 10 -3.81 7.49 5.52
CA ASN A 10 -5.02 6.85 4.98
C ASN A 10 -5.25 5.44 5.56
N ILE A 11 -4.17 4.65 5.72
CA ILE A 11 -4.27 3.31 6.32
C ILE A 11 -4.69 3.40 7.78
N GLY A 12 -4.08 4.29 8.57
CA GLY A 12 -4.44 4.47 9.97
C GLY A 12 -5.88 4.92 10.18
N ARG A 13 -6.39 5.81 9.32
CA ARG A 13 -7.82 6.21 9.32
C ARG A 13 -8.74 5.05 8.96
N GLY A 14 -8.39 4.26 7.94
CA GLY A 14 -9.13 3.07 7.57
C GLY A 14 -9.17 2.04 8.69
N MET A 15 -8.04 1.84 9.38
CA MET A 15 -7.96 0.93 10.52
C MET A 15 -8.80 1.41 11.70
N GLU A 16 -8.80 2.72 12.01
CA GLU A 16 -9.67 3.29 13.05
C GLU A 16 -11.15 3.00 12.75
N CYS A 17 -11.58 3.23 11.49
CA CYS A 17 -12.95 2.91 11.08
C CYS A 17 -13.27 1.42 11.20
N ALA A 18 -12.32 0.54 10.84
CA ALA A 18 -12.50 -0.90 10.93
C ALA A 18 -12.62 -1.37 12.40
N ILE A 19 -11.79 -0.85 13.28
CA ILE A 19 -11.84 -1.16 14.73
C ILE A 19 -13.18 -0.68 15.32
N ALA A 20 -13.63 0.53 14.97
CA ALA A 20 -14.88 1.09 15.47
C ALA A 20 -16.12 0.28 15.05
N GLN A 21 -16.04 -0.51 14.00
CA GLN A 21 -17.13 -1.39 13.52
C GLN A 21 -17.04 -2.82 14.08
N ASN A 22 -16.01 -3.14 14.86
CA ASN A 22 -15.78 -4.48 15.35
C ASN A 22 -15.94 -4.52 16.88
N ASN A 23 -16.95 -5.21 17.35
CA ASN A 23 -17.26 -5.31 18.79
C ASN A 23 -16.22 -6.09 19.59
N ASP A 24 -15.36 -6.88 18.94
CA ASP A 24 -14.31 -7.68 19.58
C ASP A 24 -12.99 -6.92 19.73
N ALA A 25 -12.93 -5.68 19.25
CA ALA A 25 -11.76 -4.83 19.25
C ALA A 25 -12.02 -3.49 19.94
N GLU A 26 -11.02 -3.03 20.69
CA GLU A 26 -11.00 -1.73 21.36
C GLU A 26 -9.78 -0.95 20.91
N LEU A 27 -9.95 0.28 20.46
CA LEU A 27 -8.85 1.17 20.09
C LEU A 27 -8.32 1.86 21.34
N VAL A 28 -7.12 1.50 21.78
CA VAL A 28 -6.42 2.17 22.89
C VAL A 28 -6.01 3.59 22.51
N GLY A 29 -5.51 3.77 21.29
CA GLY A 29 -5.15 5.08 20.78
C GLY A 29 -4.28 5.01 19.51
N VAL A 30 -3.89 6.18 19.07
CA VAL A 30 -3.08 6.41 17.88
C VAL A 30 -1.73 6.98 18.28
N PHE A 31 -0.64 6.35 17.88
CA PHE A 31 0.72 6.83 18.08
C PHE A 31 1.22 7.53 16.82
N THR A 32 1.83 8.71 16.98
CA THR A 32 2.30 9.52 15.85
C THR A 32 3.68 10.11 16.10
N ARG A 33 4.47 10.23 15.02
CA ARG A 33 5.74 10.98 15.02
C ARG A 33 5.54 12.49 14.84
N ARG A 34 4.32 12.88 14.40
CA ARG A 34 3.92 14.29 14.30
C ARG A 34 3.53 14.80 15.69
N ASP A 35 3.35 16.13 15.83
CA ASP A 35 2.71 16.69 17.01
C ASP A 35 1.32 16.07 17.21
N PRO A 36 1.06 15.38 18.36
CA PRO A 36 -0.24 14.79 18.64
C PRO A 36 -1.41 15.75 18.51
N ALA A 37 -1.23 17.03 18.90
CA ALA A 37 -2.25 18.05 18.80
C ALA A 37 -2.66 18.38 17.34
N SER A 38 -1.78 18.09 16.38
CA SER A 38 -2.05 18.26 14.95
C SER A 38 -2.87 17.13 14.33
N VAL A 39 -3.05 16.01 15.03
CA VAL A 39 -3.73 14.83 14.50
C VAL A 39 -5.17 14.81 14.97
N LYS A 40 -6.10 14.85 14.01
CA LYS A 40 -7.55 14.71 14.27
C LYS A 40 -7.99 13.32 13.89
N THR A 41 -8.41 12.53 14.89
CA THR A 41 -8.97 11.19 14.70
C THR A 41 -10.44 11.27 14.27
N LEU A 42 -10.95 10.23 13.62
CA LEU A 42 -12.33 10.18 13.11
C LEU A 42 -13.34 9.87 14.20
N THR A 43 -12.97 9.08 15.19
CA THR A 43 -13.85 8.62 16.27
C THR A 43 -13.61 9.35 17.60
N GLY A 44 -12.68 10.30 17.63
CA GLY A 44 -12.25 10.96 18.87
C GLY A 44 -11.25 10.11 19.68
N ALA A 45 -10.61 9.11 19.07
CA ALA A 45 -9.60 8.30 19.72
C ALA A 45 -8.41 9.14 20.23
N LEU A 46 -7.84 8.72 21.35
CA LEU A 46 -6.67 9.38 21.96
C LEU A 46 -5.46 9.36 21.01
N VAL A 47 -4.67 10.42 21.03
CA VAL A 47 -3.45 10.53 20.22
C VAL A 47 -2.27 10.72 21.16
N PHE A 48 -1.25 9.90 20.99
CA PHE A 48 -0.02 9.88 21.78
C PHE A 48 1.19 10.20 20.89
N ALA A 49 2.23 10.76 21.47
CA ALA A 49 3.51 10.83 20.78
C ALA A 49 4.11 9.42 20.63
N ALA A 50 4.84 9.19 19.56
CA ALA A 50 5.51 7.91 19.31
C ALA A 50 6.45 7.49 20.46
N SER A 51 7.04 8.45 21.17
CA SER A 51 7.89 8.24 22.34
C SER A 51 7.16 7.72 23.58
N GLU A 52 5.83 7.82 23.63
CA GLU A 52 5.03 7.37 24.76
C GLU A 52 4.64 5.87 24.63
N LEU A 53 4.99 5.21 23.53
CA LEU A 53 4.62 3.81 23.29
C LEU A 53 5.11 2.89 24.41
N ASP A 54 6.32 3.06 24.88
CA ASP A 54 6.90 2.18 25.91
C ASP A 54 6.11 2.24 27.22
N ALA A 55 5.57 3.39 27.56
CA ALA A 55 4.72 3.56 28.75
C ALA A 55 3.34 2.90 28.61
N GLN A 56 2.84 2.78 27.38
CA GLN A 56 1.51 2.23 27.07
C GLN A 56 1.55 0.77 26.61
N ALA A 57 2.73 0.22 26.32
CA ALA A 57 2.91 -1.09 25.68
C ALA A 57 2.16 -2.23 26.40
N LYS A 58 2.12 -2.21 27.73
CA LYS A 58 1.43 -3.22 28.56
C LYS A 58 -0.09 -3.25 28.39
N ASP A 59 -0.68 -2.17 27.90
CA ASP A 59 -2.11 -2.04 27.69
C ASP A 59 -2.52 -2.29 26.22
N ILE A 60 -1.57 -2.73 25.39
CA ILE A 60 -1.76 -3.00 23.95
C ILE A 60 -1.55 -4.48 23.69
N ASP A 61 -2.59 -5.17 23.18
CA ASP A 61 -2.46 -6.55 22.72
C ASP A 61 -1.73 -6.62 21.38
N VAL A 62 -2.06 -5.72 20.44
CA VAL A 62 -1.45 -5.65 19.11
C VAL A 62 -1.37 -4.20 18.62
N LEU A 63 -0.21 -3.84 18.09
CA LEU A 63 0.05 -2.55 17.43
C LEU A 63 -0.02 -2.71 15.91
N VAL A 64 -0.92 -1.99 15.27
CA VAL A 64 -1.05 -1.96 13.80
C VAL A 64 -0.21 -0.82 13.25
N ILE A 65 0.82 -1.15 12.47
CA ILE A 65 1.79 -0.20 11.93
C ILE A 65 1.32 0.29 10.57
N CYS A 66 0.97 1.56 10.48
CA CYS A 66 0.40 2.22 9.30
C CYS A 66 1.39 3.21 8.65
N GLY A 67 2.67 2.87 8.65
CA GLY A 67 3.75 3.62 8.00
C GLY A 67 3.83 3.37 6.50
N GLY A 68 4.70 4.12 5.81
CA GLY A 68 4.99 3.91 4.39
C GLY A 68 5.74 2.60 4.16
N SER A 69 5.21 1.75 3.29
CA SER A 69 5.76 0.41 3.06
C SER A 69 7.22 0.44 2.62
N ALA A 70 7.56 1.27 1.64
CA ALA A 70 8.92 1.30 1.08
C ALA A 70 9.94 2.02 1.99
N THR A 71 9.49 2.94 2.84
CA THR A 71 10.38 3.87 3.57
C THR A 71 10.38 3.67 5.08
N ASP A 72 9.20 3.41 5.66
CA ASP A 72 9.06 3.35 7.12
C ASP A 72 9.11 1.91 7.65
N LEU A 73 8.32 1.00 7.08
CA LEU A 73 8.12 -0.34 7.63
C LEU A 73 9.39 -1.18 7.74
N PRO A 74 10.38 -1.11 6.82
CA PRO A 74 11.62 -1.89 6.95
C PRO A 74 12.36 -1.68 8.27
N GLU A 75 12.31 -0.46 8.81
CA GLU A 75 12.97 -0.10 10.07
C GLU A 75 12.00 -0.13 11.25
N MET A 76 10.78 0.34 11.05
CA MET A 76 9.78 0.47 12.11
C MET A 76 9.31 -0.88 12.62
N THR A 77 8.94 -1.80 11.74
CA THR A 77 8.35 -3.07 12.17
C THR A 77 9.29 -3.89 13.05
N PRO A 78 10.57 -4.11 12.70
CA PRO A 78 11.48 -4.81 13.61
C PRO A 78 11.69 -4.08 14.94
N ALA A 79 11.78 -2.75 14.92
CA ALA A 79 11.98 -1.97 16.15
C ALA A 79 10.77 -2.03 17.09
N LEU A 80 9.55 -2.01 16.54
CA LEU A 80 8.32 -2.06 17.32
C LEU A 80 7.98 -3.50 17.76
N ALA A 81 8.34 -4.52 16.97
CA ALA A 81 8.20 -5.93 17.33
C ALA A 81 8.99 -6.31 18.58
N LYS A 82 10.04 -5.56 18.91
CA LYS A 82 10.75 -5.72 20.19
C LYS A 82 9.97 -5.26 21.43
N LYS A 83 8.87 -4.54 21.25
CA LYS A 83 8.13 -3.87 22.32
C LYS A 83 6.73 -4.44 22.54
N VAL A 84 6.06 -4.83 21.47
CA VAL A 84 4.68 -5.33 21.45
C VAL A 84 4.47 -6.29 20.28
N ASN A 85 3.35 -7.03 20.28
CA ASN A 85 2.94 -7.75 19.09
C ASN A 85 2.55 -6.75 17.99
N VAL A 86 2.90 -7.02 16.74
CA VAL A 86 2.73 -6.08 15.65
C VAL A 86 2.03 -6.70 14.44
N VAL A 87 1.34 -5.83 13.69
CA VAL A 87 0.83 -6.12 12.35
C VAL A 87 1.30 -5.01 11.42
N ASP A 88 1.85 -5.36 10.26
CA ASP A 88 2.17 -4.39 9.20
C ASP A 88 1.55 -4.76 7.85
N SER A 89 1.62 -3.83 6.91
CA SER A 89 1.16 -3.97 5.54
C SER A 89 2.30 -3.81 4.52
N PHE A 90 3.48 -4.36 4.81
CA PHE A 90 4.63 -4.28 3.92
C PHE A 90 4.33 -4.95 2.58
N ASP A 91 4.45 -4.21 1.46
CA ASP A 91 4.00 -4.65 0.13
C ASP A 91 5.09 -4.67 -0.95
N THR A 92 6.34 -4.42 -0.60
CA THR A 92 7.45 -4.54 -1.55
C THR A 92 7.79 -6.03 -1.76
N HIS A 93 7.06 -6.69 -2.67
CA HIS A 93 7.07 -8.15 -2.84
C HIS A 93 8.47 -8.76 -2.91
N ALA A 94 9.38 -8.17 -3.69
CA ALA A 94 10.74 -8.68 -3.85
C ALA A 94 11.56 -8.66 -2.53
N ARG A 95 11.16 -7.84 -1.56
CA ARG A 95 11.85 -7.68 -0.28
C ARG A 95 11.13 -8.32 0.91
N ILE A 96 10.00 -8.99 0.68
CA ILE A 96 9.26 -9.68 1.76
C ILE A 96 10.14 -10.71 2.50
N PRO A 97 10.96 -11.55 1.83
CA PRO A 97 11.82 -12.50 2.54
C PRO A 97 12.83 -11.82 3.47
N GLU A 98 13.44 -10.72 3.05
CA GLU A 98 14.36 -9.92 3.87
C GLU A 98 13.63 -9.29 5.06
N HIS A 99 12.48 -8.68 4.80
CA HIS A 99 11.65 -8.07 5.84
C HIS A 99 11.19 -9.10 6.88
N PHE A 100 10.76 -10.28 6.42
CA PHE A 100 10.40 -11.39 7.28
C PHE A 100 11.55 -11.78 8.21
N ALA A 101 12.75 -11.99 7.67
CA ALA A 101 13.91 -12.39 8.46
C ALA A 101 14.25 -11.36 9.57
N ASN A 102 14.19 -10.07 9.24
CA ASN A 102 14.48 -9.00 10.18
C ASN A 102 13.41 -8.90 11.29
N VAL A 103 12.15 -9.03 10.93
CA VAL A 103 11.03 -8.96 11.89
C VAL A 103 10.97 -10.22 12.76
N ASP A 104 11.18 -11.42 12.18
CA ASP A 104 11.20 -12.70 12.91
C ASP A 104 12.31 -12.69 13.98
N ALA A 105 13.51 -12.23 13.62
CA ALA A 105 14.61 -12.11 14.58
C ALA A 105 14.27 -11.18 15.74
N ALA A 106 13.69 -10.02 15.46
CA ALA A 106 13.31 -9.04 16.49
C ALA A 106 12.17 -9.55 17.39
N ALA A 107 11.15 -10.18 16.81
CA ALA A 107 10.01 -10.73 17.55
C ALA A 107 10.45 -11.90 18.47
N ARG A 108 11.29 -12.81 17.95
CA ARG A 108 11.85 -13.93 18.75
C ARG A 108 12.70 -13.45 19.91
N GLU A 109 13.54 -12.45 19.69
CA GLU A 109 14.40 -11.88 20.75
C GLU A 109 13.58 -11.37 21.94
N SER A 110 12.39 -10.83 21.70
CA SER A 110 11.53 -10.21 22.70
C SER A 110 10.31 -11.05 23.13
N GLY A 111 10.09 -12.20 22.50
CA GLY A 111 8.96 -13.07 22.79
C GLY A 111 7.61 -12.56 22.28
N HIS A 112 7.62 -11.64 21.32
CA HIS A 112 6.41 -11.12 20.69
C HIS A 112 6.05 -11.86 19.40
N VAL A 113 4.85 -11.61 18.91
CA VAL A 113 4.33 -12.13 17.62
C VAL A 113 4.23 -10.99 16.62
N ALA A 114 4.62 -11.26 15.38
CA ALA A 114 4.50 -10.31 14.30
C ALA A 114 3.78 -10.95 13.10
N LEU A 115 2.77 -10.24 12.57
CA LEU A 115 2.16 -10.53 11.28
C LEU A 115 2.63 -9.46 10.30
N ILE A 116 3.40 -9.85 9.30
CA ILE A 116 3.83 -8.94 8.24
C ILE A 116 2.99 -9.08 6.98
N SER A 117 3.03 -8.06 6.13
CA SER A 117 2.38 -8.08 4.82
C SER A 117 0.88 -8.39 4.89
N GLY A 118 0.24 -7.96 5.98
CA GLY A 118 -1.20 -8.12 6.20
C GLY A 118 -2.00 -7.07 5.43
N GLY A 119 -2.53 -7.46 4.28
CA GLY A 119 -3.30 -6.56 3.42
C GLY A 119 -4.15 -7.32 2.39
N TRP A 120 -4.34 -6.69 1.23
CA TRP A 120 -5.04 -7.29 0.11
C TRP A 120 -4.08 -8.09 -0.79
N ASP A 121 -3.00 -7.47 -1.27
CA ASP A 121 -1.95 -8.10 -2.07
C ASP A 121 -0.58 -7.44 -1.78
N PRO A 122 0.24 -8.05 -0.97
CA PRO A 122 0.10 -9.36 -0.31
C PRO A 122 -1.00 -9.39 0.77
N GLY A 123 -1.58 -10.58 0.99
CA GLY A 123 -2.61 -10.82 2.00
C GLY A 123 -3.77 -11.67 1.48
N MET A 124 -5.02 -11.21 1.68
CA MET A 124 -6.23 -11.98 1.33
C MET A 124 -6.30 -12.40 -0.13
N PHE A 125 -5.86 -11.55 -1.06
CA PHE A 125 -5.85 -11.88 -2.48
C PHE A 125 -4.81 -12.98 -2.81
N SER A 126 -3.67 -12.97 -2.14
CA SER A 126 -2.65 -14.02 -2.26
C SER A 126 -3.20 -15.38 -1.78
N LEU A 127 -3.94 -15.40 -0.67
CA LEU A 127 -4.62 -16.60 -0.16
C LEU A 127 -5.70 -17.09 -1.13
N ALA A 128 -6.50 -16.17 -1.70
CA ALA A 128 -7.50 -16.52 -2.70
C ALA A 128 -6.88 -17.19 -3.94
N ARG A 129 -5.73 -16.70 -4.43
CA ARG A 129 -4.97 -17.36 -5.52
C ARG A 129 -4.48 -18.76 -5.11
N LEU A 130 -3.95 -18.88 -3.89
CA LEU A 130 -3.51 -20.20 -3.38
C LEU A 130 -4.67 -21.19 -3.33
N TYR A 131 -5.82 -20.80 -2.78
CA TYR A 131 -7.01 -21.67 -2.78
C TYR A 131 -7.47 -22.00 -4.19
N GLY A 132 -7.48 -21.02 -5.09
CA GLY A 132 -7.81 -21.25 -6.51
C GLY A 132 -6.93 -22.32 -7.15
N SER A 133 -5.62 -22.28 -6.93
CA SER A 133 -4.68 -23.27 -7.48
C SER A 133 -4.84 -24.67 -6.87
N VAL A 134 -5.30 -24.78 -5.63
CA VAL A 134 -5.59 -26.07 -4.98
C VAL A 134 -6.88 -26.70 -5.54
N ILE A 135 -7.92 -25.88 -5.75
CA ILE A 135 -9.22 -26.34 -6.25
C ILE A 135 -9.15 -26.66 -7.75
N LEU A 136 -8.37 -25.89 -8.50
CA LEU A 136 -8.18 -26.01 -9.95
C LEU A 136 -6.70 -26.24 -10.29
N PRO A 137 -6.14 -27.42 -10.02
CA PRO A 137 -4.69 -27.65 -10.10
C PRO A 137 -4.13 -27.52 -11.51
N GLU A 138 -4.95 -27.68 -12.56
CA GLU A 138 -4.57 -27.46 -13.96
C GLU A 138 -4.91 -26.04 -14.45
N GLY A 139 -5.49 -25.22 -13.58
CA GLY A 139 -5.84 -23.82 -13.87
C GLY A 139 -4.62 -22.92 -13.86
N ARG A 140 -4.80 -21.70 -14.40
CA ARG A 140 -3.80 -20.63 -14.38
C ARG A 140 -4.39 -19.39 -13.71
N ASP A 141 -3.59 -18.73 -12.91
CA ASP A 141 -3.98 -17.47 -12.28
C ASP A 141 -3.75 -16.29 -13.22
N TYR A 142 -4.80 -15.51 -13.42
CA TYR A 142 -4.72 -14.24 -14.13
C TYR A 142 -5.23 -13.12 -13.23
N THR A 143 -4.37 -12.14 -12.96
CA THR A 143 -4.76 -10.94 -12.21
C THR A 143 -5.02 -9.80 -13.17
N PHE A 144 -6.25 -9.30 -13.13
CA PHE A 144 -6.64 -8.06 -13.79
C PHE A 144 -7.16 -7.06 -12.77
N TRP A 145 -6.53 -5.91 -12.71
CA TRP A 145 -7.02 -4.79 -11.93
C TRP A 145 -8.08 -4.05 -12.74
N GLY A 146 -9.20 -3.73 -12.14
CA GLY A 146 -10.19 -2.85 -12.75
C GLY A 146 -9.65 -1.44 -12.95
N ARG A 147 -10.32 -0.64 -13.77
CA ARG A 147 -9.95 0.76 -13.96
C ARG A 147 -10.04 1.50 -12.62
N GLY A 148 -8.92 1.82 -12.04
CA GLY A 148 -8.82 2.46 -10.73
C GLY A 148 -7.54 3.27 -10.57
N VAL A 149 -7.61 4.26 -9.68
CA VAL A 149 -6.44 5.08 -9.31
C VAL A 149 -5.48 4.26 -8.48
N SER A 150 -4.22 4.21 -8.90
CA SER A 150 -3.14 3.68 -8.08
C SER A 150 -2.47 4.81 -7.30
N GLN A 151 -2.59 4.79 -5.98
CA GLN A 151 -2.00 5.81 -5.12
C GLN A 151 -0.47 5.79 -5.17
N GLY A 152 0.14 4.62 -5.07
CA GLY A 152 1.60 4.48 -5.12
C GLY A 152 2.22 4.96 -6.43
N HIS A 153 1.60 4.62 -7.57
CA HIS A 153 2.06 5.08 -8.89
C HIS A 153 1.83 6.59 -9.05
N SER A 154 0.68 7.09 -8.60
CA SER A 154 0.40 8.53 -8.60
C SER A 154 1.42 9.31 -7.76
N ASP A 155 1.78 8.78 -6.58
CA ASP A 155 2.81 9.39 -5.73
C ASP A 155 4.20 9.36 -6.38
N ALA A 156 4.55 8.30 -7.08
CA ALA A 156 5.82 8.21 -7.80
C ALA A 156 5.90 9.31 -8.88
N VAL A 157 4.82 9.52 -9.64
CA VAL A 157 4.75 10.59 -10.65
C VAL A 157 4.82 11.99 -10.00
N ARG A 158 4.13 12.21 -8.90
CA ARG A 158 4.15 13.52 -8.18
C ARG A 158 5.54 13.92 -7.68
N ARG A 159 6.46 12.95 -7.51
CA ARG A 159 7.86 13.22 -7.11
C ARG A 159 8.77 13.64 -8.25
N ILE A 160 8.32 13.54 -9.51
CA ILE A 160 9.09 13.99 -10.66
C ILE A 160 9.19 15.52 -10.65
N GLU A 161 10.38 16.03 -10.90
CA GLU A 161 10.61 17.47 -11.01
C GLU A 161 9.70 18.09 -12.08
N GLY A 162 9.09 19.22 -11.77
CA GLY A 162 8.16 19.90 -12.67
C GLY A 162 6.70 19.42 -12.60
N VAL A 163 6.39 18.36 -11.85
CA VAL A 163 5.02 17.89 -11.60
C VAL A 163 4.43 18.63 -10.40
N ALA A 164 3.22 19.18 -10.54
CA ALA A 164 2.44 19.79 -9.46
C ALA A 164 1.44 18.79 -8.85
N ASP A 165 0.75 18.00 -9.68
CA ASP A 165 -0.13 16.90 -9.26
C ASP A 165 -0.22 15.85 -10.35
N ALA A 166 -0.58 14.61 -9.96
CA ALA A 166 -0.77 13.53 -10.90
C ALA A 166 -1.74 12.47 -10.37
N ARG A 167 -2.48 11.85 -11.29
CA ARG A 167 -3.28 10.63 -11.06
C ARG A 167 -2.95 9.60 -12.12
N GLN A 168 -2.70 8.39 -11.68
CA GLN A 168 -2.45 7.24 -12.56
C GLN A 168 -3.59 6.23 -12.43
N TYR A 169 -4.08 5.77 -13.59
CA TYR A 169 -5.07 4.72 -13.70
C TYR A 169 -4.47 3.48 -14.33
N THR A 170 -4.71 2.32 -13.71
CA THR A 170 -4.47 1.03 -14.34
C THR A 170 -5.72 0.62 -15.09
N VAL A 171 -5.57 0.28 -16.37
CA VAL A 171 -6.71 -0.04 -17.26
C VAL A 171 -6.46 -1.43 -17.86
N PRO A 172 -7.34 -2.41 -17.63
CA PRO A 172 -7.20 -3.72 -18.22
C PRO A 172 -7.43 -3.65 -19.74
N VAL A 173 -6.70 -4.47 -20.48
CA VAL A 173 -6.86 -4.63 -21.92
C VAL A 173 -8.06 -5.56 -22.17
N PRO A 174 -9.14 -5.08 -22.85
CA PRO A 174 -10.35 -5.87 -23.02
C PRO A 174 -10.13 -7.21 -23.73
N GLU A 175 -9.30 -7.22 -24.76
CA GLU A 175 -9.01 -8.40 -25.58
C GLU A 175 -8.30 -9.48 -24.73
N ALA A 176 -7.45 -9.08 -23.79
CA ALA A 176 -6.80 -10.02 -22.87
C ALA A 176 -7.80 -10.60 -21.84
N LEU A 177 -8.71 -9.76 -21.33
CA LEU A 177 -9.80 -10.22 -20.46
C LEU A 177 -10.69 -11.24 -21.17
N ASP A 178 -11.09 -10.97 -22.40
CA ASP A 178 -11.97 -11.85 -23.18
C ASP A 178 -11.26 -13.17 -23.50
N ALA A 179 -9.98 -13.13 -23.86
CA ALA A 179 -9.18 -14.33 -24.07
C ALA A 179 -9.11 -15.21 -22.82
N VAL A 180 -8.88 -14.64 -21.64
CA VAL A 180 -8.88 -15.40 -20.38
C VAL A 180 -10.27 -15.97 -20.07
N ARG A 181 -11.32 -15.15 -20.21
CA ARG A 181 -12.72 -15.58 -19.95
C ARG A 181 -13.21 -16.66 -20.90
N SER A 182 -12.66 -16.75 -22.10
CA SER A 182 -12.98 -17.85 -23.04
C SER A 182 -12.42 -19.22 -22.62
N GLY A 183 -11.57 -19.27 -21.59
CA GLY A 183 -10.90 -20.49 -21.13
C GLY A 183 -9.67 -20.88 -21.95
N SER A 184 -9.17 -20.01 -22.84
CA SER A 184 -8.02 -20.33 -23.70
C SER A 184 -6.67 -20.37 -22.97
N MET A 185 -6.61 -19.93 -21.72
CA MET A 185 -5.41 -19.89 -20.87
C MET A 185 -4.18 -19.26 -21.58
N PRO A 186 -4.29 -18.04 -22.12
CA PRO A 186 -3.23 -17.43 -22.93
C PRO A 186 -1.99 -17.10 -22.08
N GLU A 187 -0.80 -17.12 -22.68
CA GLU A 187 0.38 -16.51 -22.09
C GLU A 187 0.31 -15.00 -22.31
N LEU A 188 0.30 -14.22 -21.22
CA LEU A 188 0.14 -12.77 -21.28
C LEU A 188 1.27 -12.08 -20.51
N THR A 189 1.97 -11.18 -21.17
CA THR A 189 2.92 -10.27 -20.52
C THR A 189 2.18 -9.18 -19.74
N THR A 190 2.89 -8.46 -18.88
CA THR A 190 2.37 -7.31 -18.13
C THR A 190 1.72 -6.28 -19.07
N ARG A 191 2.41 -5.93 -20.15
CA ARG A 191 1.97 -4.99 -21.19
C ARG A 191 0.68 -5.44 -21.91
N GLN A 192 0.52 -6.73 -22.13
CA GLN A 192 -0.68 -7.27 -22.77
C GLN A 192 -1.89 -7.28 -21.84
N LYS A 193 -1.68 -7.33 -20.50
CA LYS A 193 -2.78 -7.36 -19.53
C LYS A 193 -3.34 -5.97 -19.21
N HIS A 194 -2.47 -4.96 -19.08
CA HIS A 194 -2.87 -3.63 -18.64
C HIS A 194 -2.14 -2.52 -19.38
N ARG A 195 -2.84 -1.39 -19.52
CA ARG A 195 -2.27 -0.09 -19.91
C ARG A 195 -2.22 0.85 -18.71
N ARG A 196 -1.40 1.89 -18.82
CA ARG A 196 -1.33 2.98 -17.83
C ARG A 196 -1.84 4.27 -18.46
N GLU A 197 -2.79 4.91 -17.81
CA GLU A 197 -3.24 6.27 -18.16
C GLU A 197 -2.78 7.19 -17.03
N VAL A 198 -1.98 8.21 -17.37
CA VAL A 198 -1.41 9.15 -16.40
C VAL A 198 -1.87 10.55 -16.76
N TYR A 199 -2.58 11.18 -15.84
CA TYR A 199 -2.96 12.58 -15.93
C TYR A 199 -2.02 13.41 -15.07
N VAL A 200 -1.44 14.46 -15.65
CA VAL A 200 -0.38 15.27 -15.02
C VAL A 200 -0.73 16.74 -15.06
N VAL A 201 -0.65 17.40 -13.91
CA VAL A 201 -0.61 18.86 -13.84
C VAL A 201 0.86 19.27 -13.75
N ALA A 202 1.36 19.88 -14.82
CA ALA A 202 2.74 20.40 -14.83
C ALA A 202 2.80 21.77 -14.14
N LYS A 203 3.93 22.05 -13.48
CA LYS A 203 4.24 23.40 -12.97
C LYS A 203 4.44 24.35 -14.15
N GLU A 204 4.26 25.64 -13.91
CA GLU A 204 4.50 26.68 -14.91
C GLU A 204 5.96 26.61 -15.40
N GLY A 205 6.15 26.63 -16.72
CA GLY A 205 7.47 26.57 -17.35
C GLY A 205 8.16 25.18 -17.33
N ALA A 206 7.51 24.14 -16.79
CA ALA A 206 8.10 22.80 -16.75
C ALA A 206 8.21 22.16 -18.16
N ASP A 207 9.28 21.43 -18.39
CA ASP A 207 9.50 20.65 -19.62
C ASP A 207 8.60 19.39 -19.62
N LYS A 208 7.46 19.49 -20.32
CA LYS A 208 6.50 18.39 -20.43
C LYS A 208 7.10 17.15 -21.09
N ALA A 209 7.99 17.31 -22.07
CA ALA A 209 8.62 16.18 -22.75
C ALA A 209 9.59 15.42 -21.81
N ALA A 210 10.33 16.14 -20.98
CA ALA A 210 11.17 15.54 -19.95
C ALA A 210 10.34 14.80 -18.89
N ILE A 211 9.21 15.38 -18.46
CA ILE A 211 8.27 14.72 -17.53
C ILE A 211 7.71 13.44 -18.12
N GLU A 212 7.18 13.49 -19.34
CA GLU A 212 6.64 12.32 -20.02
C GLU A 212 7.68 11.21 -20.16
N LYS A 213 8.88 11.56 -20.61
CA LYS A 213 9.99 10.61 -20.70
C LYS A 213 10.31 9.98 -19.35
N ALA A 214 10.41 10.78 -18.29
CA ALA A 214 10.67 10.28 -16.93
C ALA A 214 9.59 9.32 -16.43
N ILE A 215 8.33 9.54 -16.80
CA ILE A 215 7.22 8.65 -16.45
C ILE A 215 7.36 7.33 -17.22
N VAL A 216 7.38 7.35 -18.56
CA VAL A 216 7.28 6.14 -19.37
C VAL A 216 8.49 5.21 -19.23
N THR A 217 9.64 5.73 -18.78
CA THR A 217 10.85 4.96 -18.54
C THR A 217 11.11 4.63 -17.08
N MET A 218 10.16 4.96 -16.16
CA MET A 218 10.34 4.73 -14.72
C MET A 218 10.34 3.24 -14.40
N PRO A 219 11.46 2.70 -13.88
CA PRO A 219 11.59 1.28 -13.55
C PRO A 219 10.58 0.85 -12.48
N ASN A 220 10.10 -0.38 -12.61
CA ASN A 220 9.13 -1.03 -11.69
C ASN A 220 7.72 -0.40 -11.64
N TYR A 221 7.50 0.72 -12.33
CA TYR A 221 6.22 1.42 -12.34
C TYR A 221 5.59 1.49 -13.72
N PHE A 222 6.36 1.89 -14.75
CA PHE A 222 5.80 2.20 -16.06
C PHE A 222 6.55 1.56 -17.24
N ASP A 223 7.81 1.22 -17.12
CA ASP A 223 8.68 0.74 -18.20
C ASP A 223 8.21 -0.58 -18.85
N GLU A 224 7.45 -1.40 -18.11
CA GLU A 224 6.85 -2.63 -18.65
C GLU A 224 5.43 -2.45 -19.20
N TYR A 225 4.92 -1.22 -19.30
CA TYR A 225 3.53 -0.95 -19.71
C TYR A 225 3.45 -0.02 -20.92
N ASP A 226 2.35 -0.15 -21.66
CA ASP A 226 1.93 0.90 -22.59
C ASP A 226 1.31 2.04 -21.78
N THR A 227 2.02 3.16 -21.75
CA THR A 227 1.68 4.30 -20.89
C THR A 227 1.32 5.50 -21.73
N THR A 228 0.14 6.07 -21.49
CA THR A 228 -0.30 7.34 -22.06
C THR A 228 -0.21 8.42 -21.01
N VAL A 229 0.48 9.52 -21.30
CA VAL A 229 0.58 10.69 -20.44
C VAL A 229 -0.24 11.83 -21.03
N THR A 230 -1.17 12.36 -20.23
CA THR A 230 -2.03 13.48 -20.62
C THR A 230 -1.82 14.64 -19.66
N PHE A 231 -1.38 15.79 -20.19
CA PHE A 231 -1.24 17.00 -19.40
C PHE A 231 -2.59 17.73 -19.33
N ILE A 232 -3.04 18.00 -18.12
CA ILE A 232 -4.32 18.66 -17.84
C ILE A 232 -4.12 19.85 -16.89
N SER A 233 -5.13 20.70 -16.76
CA SER A 233 -5.14 21.79 -15.79
C SER A 233 -5.43 21.29 -14.38
N ALA A 234 -5.13 22.11 -13.36
CA ALA A 234 -5.49 21.82 -11.99
C ALA A 234 -7.01 21.76 -11.76
N GLU A 235 -7.78 22.52 -12.54
CA GLU A 235 -9.24 22.51 -12.49
C GLU A 235 -9.81 21.18 -13.03
N GLU A 236 -9.24 20.65 -14.11
CA GLU A 236 -9.60 19.35 -14.66
C GLU A 236 -9.22 18.21 -13.71
N MET A 237 -8.07 18.32 -13.04
CA MET A 237 -7.63 17.32 -12.04
C MET A 237 -8.55 17.27 -10.81
N ALA A 238 -9.19 18.36 -10.46
CA ALA A 238 -10.08 18.47 -9.30
C ALA A 238 -11.48 17.85 -9.54
N ARG A 239 -11.86 17.60 -10.79
CA ARG A 239 -13.13 16.97 -11.20
C ARG A 239 -13.04 15.44 -11.15
#